data_555f93f15844f40a69634cef32b887ac
#
_entry.id   555f93f15844f40a69634cef32b887ac
#
_cell.length_a   1.000
_cell.length_b   1.000
_cell.length_c   1.000
_cell.angle_alpha   90.00
_cell.angle_beta   90.00
_cell.angle_gamma   90.00
#
_symmetry.space_group_name_H-M   'P 1'
#
loop_
_entity.id
_entity.type
_entity.pdbx_description
1 polymer ?
#
loop_
_entity_poly.entity_id
_entity_poly.type
_entity_poly.pdbx_seq_one_letter_code
_entity_poly.pdbx_strand_id
1 'polypeptide(L)'
;LGHQRKCFTYVSVTPLMDESGLAKINLHPDDWRDPDDRWRYLDALDAEVYAGDPISFAALLALPLASRPRALVSVSMALAPALRAQLEERFQCPVLDVYSLNEVGPVAVFDPQVGGHVLLQPRLLVEVLDAEGRAVAAGERGEITVTGGFNFCLPLLRYRTGDFGALVAGAEAPVIMGLCGRQPVRFRSGTGQWLNNIDVSHALGGVALSRYSLHQQADGALALSLAPGEMALAASALAALQPLFGDQPIAVHGLRADDKAVQYSSDLAGALA
;
A
#
# COMPACT_ATOMS: atom_id res chain seq x y z
N LEU A 1 -12.09 -2.22 -0.11
CA LEU A 1 -12.10 -1.96 -1.55
C LEU A 1 -10.74 -2.24 -2.15
N GLY A 2 -10.68 -2.63 -3.41
CA GLY A 2 -9.47 -2.76 -4.22
C GLY A 2 -9.71 -2.26 -5.63
N HIS A 3 -8.65 -1.83 -6.31
CA HIS A 3 -8.70 -1.41 -7.72
C HIS A 3 -7.50 -2.03 -8.45
N GLN A 4 -7.58 -3.34 -8.71
CA GLN A 4 -6.50 -4.12 -9.30
C GLN A 4 -7.07 -5.13 -10.30
N ARG A 5 -6.41 -5.28 -11.45
CA ARG A 5 -6.82 -6.32 -12.42
C ARG A 5 -6.69 -7.72 -11.81
N LYS A 6 -7.65 -8.59 -12.12
CA LYS A 6 -7.70 -10.00 -11.66
C LYS A 6 -7.73 -10.14 -10.12
N CYS A 7 -8.35 -9.19 -9.42
CA CYS A 7 -8.59 -9.30 -8.00
C CYS A 7 -9.99 -9.85 -7.74
N PHE A 8 -10.12 -10.66 -6.69
CA PHE A 8 -11.39 -11.30 -6.37
C PHE A 8 -12.35 -10.36 -5.62
N THR A 9 -13.63 -10.45 -5.97
CA THR A 9 -14.73 -9.97 -5.13
C THR A 9 -15.26 -11.16 -4.34
N TYR A 10 -15.39 -11.02 -3.02
CA TYR A 10 -15.98 -12.04 -2.15
C TYR A 10 -16.64 -11.44 -0.92
N VAL A 11 -17.55 -12.19 -0.32
CA VAL A 11 -18.21 -11.86 0.94
C VAL A 11 -17.84 -12.90 1.97
N SER A 12 -17.57 -12.45 3.19
CA SER A 12 -17.28 -13.29 4.34
C SER A 12 -18.07 -12.80 5.56
N VAL A 13 -18.56 -13.72 6.36
CA VAL A 13 -19.19 -13.45 7.66
C VAL A 13 -18.42 -14.22 8.73
N THR A 14 -18.09 -13.55 9.82
CA THR A 14 -17.33 -14.17 10.90
C THR A 14 -18.08 -14.12 12.22
N PRO A 15 -18.28 -15.26 12.91
CA PRO A 15 -18.91 -15.29 14.21
C PRO A 15 -18.06 -14.65 15.31
N LEU A 16 -16.76 -14.46 15.09
CA LEU A 16 -15.87 -13.81 16.04
C LEU A 16 -16.09 -12.30 16.19
N MET A 17 -16.90 -11.69 15.29
CA MET A 17 -17.20 -10.28 15.28
C MET A 17 -18.73 -10.04 15.23
N ASP A 18 -19.47 -10.73 16.07
CA ASP A 18 -20.95 -10.67 16.15
C ASP A 18 -21.62 -10.84 14.78
N GLU A 19 -21.10 -11.79 13.99
CA GLU A 19 -21.56 -12.08 12.62
C GLU A 19 -21.46 -10.89 11.65
N SER A 20 -20.58 -9.94 11.94
CA SER A 20 -20.31 -8.83 11.03
C SER A 20 -19.84 -9.33 9.67
N GLY A 21 -20.40 -8.77 8.62
CA GLY A 21 -20.02 -9.07 7.24
C GLY A 21 -18.80 -8.26 6.79
N LEU A 22 -17.95 -8.91 5.99
CA LEU A 22 -16.90 -8.26 5.22
C LEU A 22 -17.11 -8.58 3.75
N ALA A 23 -17.20 -7.55 2.91
CA ALA A 23 -17.18 -7.72 1.46
C ALA A 23 -15.89 -7.10 0.90
N LYS A 24 -15.07 -7.91 0.25
CA LYS A 24 -13.97 -7.38 -0.58
C LYS A 24 -14.49 -7.18 -1.99
N ILE A 25 -14.43 -5.94 -2.47
CA ILE A 25 -14.94 -5.55 -3.79
C ILE A 25 -13.80 -4.98 -4.62
N ASN A 26 -13.62 -5.53 -5.80
CA ASN A 26 -12.71 -4.98 -6.78
C ASN A 26 -13.43 -3.94 -7.66
N LEU A 27 -12.89 -2.71 -7.69
CA LEU A 27 -13.44 -1.60 -8.46
C LEU A 27 -12.87 -1.50 -9.88
N HIS A 28 -11.94 -2.38 -10.27
CA HIS A 28 -11.37 -2.34 -11.63
C HIS A 28 -12.45 -2.72 -12.67
N PRO A 29 -12.75 -1.87 -13.67
CA PRO A 29 -13.87 -2.09 -14.59
C PRO A 29 -13.73 -3.37 -15.42
N ASP A 30 -12.52 -3.74 -15.82
CA ASP A 30 -12.25 -4.90 -16.67
C ASP A 30 -12.51 -6.26 -15.99
N ASP A 31 -12.69 -6.27 -14.66
CA ASP A 31 -12.95 -7.49 -13.89
C ASP A 31 -14.47 -7.75 -13.70
N TRP A 32 -15.30 -6.89 -14.25
CA TRP A 32 -16.74 -7.02 -14.20
C TRP A 32 -17.30 -7.28 -15.61
N ARG A 33 -18.32 -8.12 -15.68
CA ARG A 33 -19.03 -8.37 -16.93
C ARG A 33 -19.76 -7.11 -17.43
N ASP A 34 -20.40 -6.41 -16.50
CA ASP A 34 -20.94 -5.06 -16.67
C ASP A 34 -20.19 -4.14 -15.70
N PRO A 35 -19.42 -3.16 -16.18
CA PRO A 35 -18.71 -2.22 -15.29
C PRO A 35 -19.62 -1.46 -14.32
N ASP A 36 -20.88 -1.27 -14.65
CA ASP A 36 -21.83 -0.58 -13.76
C ASP A 36 -22.26 -1.45 -12.57
N ASP A 37 -22.08 -2.76 -12.62
CA ASP A 37 -22.38 -3.63 -11.49
C ASP A 37 -21.50 -3.35 -10.28
N ARG A 38 -20.36 -2.68 -10.42
CA ARG A 38 -19.50 -2.23 -9.31
C ARG A 38 -20.26 -1.36 -8.31
N TRP A 39 -20.91 -0.31 -8.80
CA TRP A 39 -21.65 0.62 -7.94
C TRP A 39 -23.00 0.03 -7.50
N ARG A 40 -23.69 -0.72 -8.36
CA ARG A 40 -24.94 -1.41 -8.00
C ARG A 40 -24.71 -2.40 -6.86
N TYR A 41 -23.59 -3.12 -6.89
CA TYR A 41 -23.22 -4.07 -5.85
C TYR A 41 -22.87 -3.38 -4.54
N LEU A 42 -22.14 -2.25 -4.58
CA LEU A 42 -21.83 -1.43 -3.40
C LEU A 42 -23.10 -0.87 -2.77
N ASP A 43 -24.00 -0.32 -3.56
CA ASP A 43 -25.28 0.20 -3.07
C ASP A 43 -26.17 -0.91 -2.48
N ALA A 44 -26.19 -2.08 -3.09
CA ALA A 44 -26.94 -3.22 -2.57
C ALA A 44 -26.40 -3.76 -1.25
N LEU A 45 -25.09 -3.67 -1.01
CA LEU A 45 -24.47 -4.07 0.26
C LEU A 45 -24.70 -3.05 1.37
N ASP A 46 -24.85 -1.78 1.04
CA ASP A 46 -25.06 -0.66 1.97
C ASP A 46 -24.17 -0.73 3.21
N ALA A 47 -22.86 -0.95 2.97
CA ALA A 47 -21.90 -1.17 4.04
C ALA A 47 -21.66 0.13 4.83
N GLU A 48 -21.61 0.02 6.16
CA GLU A 48 -21.40 1.16 7.05
C GLU A 48 -19.99 1.77 6.94
N VAL A 49 -18.98 0.96 6.61
CA VAL A 49 -17.58 1.40 6.50
C VAL A 49 -16.98 0.91 5.20
N TYR A 50 -16.35 1.82 4.46
CA TYR A 50 -15.54 1.46 3.31
C TYR A 50 -14.06 1.59 3.68
N ALA A 51 -13.32 0.50 3.56
CA ALA A 51 -11.87 0.47 3.73
C ALA A 51 -11.19 0.21 2.38
N GLY A 52 -10.09 0.90 2.10
CA GLY A 52 -9.35 0.75 0.85
C GLY A 52 -8.09 1.59 0.81
N ASP A 53 -7.38 1.51 -0.31
CA ASP A 53 -6.26 2.38 -0.60
C ASP A 53 -6.71 3.66 -1.35
N PRO A 54 -5.87 4.70 -1.46
CA PRO A 54 -6.21 5.93 -2.16
C PRO A 54 -6.59 5.73 -3.63
N ILE A 55 -6.04 4.73 -4.32
CA ILE A 55 -6.36 4.42 -5.72
C ILE A 55 -7.80 3.92 -5.81
N SER A 56 -8.19 3.02 -4.90
CA SER A 56 -9.56 2.52 -4.79
C SER A 56 -10.55 3.63 -4.46
N PHE A 57 -10.18 4.56 -3.58
CA PHE A 57 -11.01 5.71 -3.23
C PHE A 57 -11.14 6.71 -4.38
N ALA A 58 -10.10 6.96 -5.15
CA ALA A 58 -10.19 7.77 -6.36
C ALA A 58 -11.15 7.14 -7.39
N ALA A 59 -11.08 5.81 -7.56
CA ALA A 59 -12.03 5.09 -8.41
C ALA A 59 -13.47 5.14 -7.86
N LEU A 60 -13.64 5.07 -6.55
CA LEU A 60 -14.93 5.16 -5.87
C LEU A 60 -15.63 6.50 -6.11
N LEU A 61 -14.87 7.62 -6.12
CA LEU A 61 -15.40 8.95 -6.39
C LEU A 61 -16.05 9.06 -7.76
N ALA A 62 -15.59 8.29 -8.74
CA ALA A 62 -16.14 8.31 -10.10
C ALA A 62 -17.44 7.49 -10.24
N LEU A 63 -17.85 6.76 -9.21
CA LEU A 63 -19.05 5.92 -9.25
C LEU A 63 -20.29 6.69 -8.78
N PRO A 64 -21.46 6.48 -9.43
CA PRO A 64 -22.73 7.14 -9.08
C PRO A 64 -23.42 6.48 -7.88
N LEU A 65 -22.70 6.34 -6.76
CA LEU A 65 -23.18 5.69 -5.53
C LEU A 65 -24.27 6.50 -4.84
N ALA A 66 -25.30 5.80 -4.40
CA ALA A 66 -26.36 6.31 -3.52
C ALA A 66 -26.07 6.00 -2.03
N SER A 67 -25.34 4.93 -1.74
CA SER A 67 -24.97 4.52 -0.38
C SER A 67 -24.17 5.60 0.37
N ARG A 68 -24.39 5.66 1.68
CA ARG A 68 -23.81 6.66 2.57
C ARG A 68 -23.07 5.96 3.71
N PRO A 69 -21.81 5.62 3.52
CA PRO A 69 -21.01 5.02 4.59
C PRO A 69 -20.88 6.00 5.77
N ARG A 70 -20.73 5.45 6.97
CA ARG A 70 -20.51 6.22 8.20
C ARG A 70 -19.05 6.64 8.37
N ALA A 71 -18.13 5.94 7.70
CA ALA A 71 -16.71 6.28 7.69
C ALA A 71 -16.01 5.66 6.46
N LEU A 72 -14.93 6.31 6.03
CA LEU A 72 -13.96 5.76 5.09
C LEU A 72 -12.64 5.54 5.83
N VAL A 73 -11.97 4.40 5.56
CA VAL A 73 -10.69 4.04 6.19
C VAL A 73 -9.66 3.83 5.09
N SER A 74 -8.77 4.81 4.93
CA SER A 74 -7.64 4.74 3.99
C SER A 74 -6.46 4.02 4.62
N VAL A 75 -5.89 3.05 3.91
CA VAL A 75 -4.76 2.23 4.37
C VAL A 75 -3.75 2.00 3.24
N SER A 76 -2.60 1.46 3.58
CA SER A 76 -1.57 0.94 2.65
C SER A 76 -0.75 1.99 1.89
N MET A 77 -1.26 3.18 1.69
CA MET A 77 -0.60 4.26 0.95
C MET A 77 -0.92 5.62 1.59
N ALA A 78 -0.05 6.60 1.37
CA ALA A 78 -0.30 7.96 1.83
C ALA A 78 -1.56 8.55 1.15
N LEU A 79 -2.47 9.08 1.94
CA LEU A 79 -3.68 9.75 1.45
C LEU A 79 -3.38 11.22 1.17
N ALA A 80 -3.51 11.63 -0.10
CA ALA A 80 -3.34 13.03 -0.46
C ALA A 80 -4.44 13.90 0.20
N PRO A 81 -4.09 15.05 0.80
CA PRO A 81 -5.08 15.94 1.45
C PRO A 81 -6.22 16.36 0.52
N ALA A 82 -5.93 16.60 -0.75
CA ALA A 82 -6.94 16.96 -1.75
C ALA A 82 -7.94 15.82 -2.00
N LEU A 83 -7.46 14.57 -2.08
CA LEU A 83 -8.33 13.40 -2.22
C LEU A 83 -9.18 13.19 -0.97
N ARG A 84 -8.58 13.35 0.22
CA ARG A 84 -9.32 13.31 1.49
C ARG A 84 -10.47 14.30 1.50
N ALA A 85 -10.22 15.57 1.14
CA ALA A 85 -11.25 16.61 1.11
C ALA A 85 -12.40 16.28 0.15
N GLN A 86 -12.09 15.75 -1.04
CA GLN A 86 -13.10 15.30 -2.02
C GLN A 86 -13.94 14.15 -1.48
N LEU A 87 -13.33 13.20 -0.77
CA LEU A 87 -14.04 12.08 -0.15
C LEU A 87 -14.96 12.55 0.98
N GLU A 88 -14.48 13.42 1.87
CA GLU A 88 -15.28 14.02 2.95
C GLU A 88 -16.46 14.83 2.39
N GLU A 89 -16.24 15.62 1.34
CA GLU A 89 -17.28 16.37 0.66
C GLU A 89 -18.33 15.43 -0.01
N ARG A 90 -17.86 14.40 -0.71
CA ARG A 90 -18.73 13.49 -1.46
C ARG A 90 -19.59 12.60 -0.55
N PHE A 91 -19.00 12.05 0.51
CA PHE A 91 -19.65 11.05 1.37
C PHE A 91 -20.19 11.63 2.67
N GLN A 92 -19.85 12.86 3.02
CA GLN A 92 -20.28 13.55 4.24
C GLN A 92 -20.01 12.73 5.52
N CYS A 93 -18.87 12.04 5.56
CA CYS A 93 -18.43 11.21 6.67
C CYS A 93 -16.91 11.36 6.92
N PRO A 94 -16.43 10.98 8.12
CA PRO A 94 -15.01 11.02 8.43
C PRO A 94 -14.19 10.12 7.48
N VAL A 95 -13.02 10.62 7.09
CA VAL A 95 -12.01 9.85 6.35
C VAL A 95 -10.81 9.64 7.27
N LEU A 96 -10.63 8.40 7.73
CA LEU A 96 -9.55 8.00 8.60
C LEU A 96 -8.36 7.52 7.75
N ASP A 97 -7.23 8.21 7.86
CA ASP A 97 -5.98 7.79 7.22
C ASP A 97 -5.15 7.01 8.24
N VAL A 98 -5.03 5.69 8.02
CA VAL A 98 -4.46 4.76 8.99
C VAL A 98 -3.12 4.22 8.49
N TYR A 99 -2.07 4.52 9.20
CA TYR A 99 -0.78 3.85 9.06
C TYR A 99 -0.87 2.45 9.67
N SER A 100 -0.66 1.45 8.85
CA SER A 100 -0.73 0.04 9.25
C SER A 100 0.37 -0.79 8.61
N LEU A 101 0.79 -1.83 9.29
CA LEU A 101 1.75 -2.82 8.80
C LEU A 101 1.08 -4.20 8.86
N ASN A 102 1.32 -5.03 7.86
CA ASN A 102 0.78 -6.40 7.85
C ASN A 102 1.24 -7.20 9.08
N GLU A 103 2.44 -6.90 9.59
CA GLU A 103 3.09 -7.58 10.70
C GLU A 103 2.44 -7.30 12.04
N VAL A 104 1.95 -6.06 12.26
CA VAL A 104 1.44 -5.61 13.57
C VAL A 104 0.04 -5.00 13.53
N GLY A 105 -0.57 -4.89 12.34
CA GLY A 105 -1.86 -4.24 12.17
C GLY A 105 -1.79 -2.71 12.22
N PRO A 106 -2.87 -2.03 12.64
CA PRO A 106 -2.93 -0.56 12.71
C PRO A 106 -1.91 -0.03 13.71
N VAL A 107 -1.06 0.90 13.28
CA VAL A 107 -0.01 1.54 14.10
C VAL A 107 -0.47 2.90 14.60
N ALA A 108 -0.96 3.74 13.68
CA ALA A 108 -1.34 5.12 13.97
C ALA A 108 -2.45 5.62 13.04
N VAL A 109 -3.17 6.66 13.44
CA VAL A 109 -4.19 7.33 12.64
C VAL A 109 -3.87 8.82 12.52
N PHE A 110 -4.05 9.37 11.33
CA PHE A 110 -3.82 10.79 11.08
C PHE A 110 -4.90 11.64 11.75
N ASP A 111 -4.45 12.58 12.57
CA ASP A 111 -5.30 13.60 13.20
C ASP A 111 -5.01 14.97 12.56
N PRO A 112 -6.01 15.57 11.86
CA PRO A 112 -5.86 16.88 11.24
C PRO A 112 -5.58 18.02 12.22
N GLN A 113 -6.03 17.91 13.47
CA GLN A 113 -5.83 18.94 14.48
C GLN A 113 -4.36 18.96 14.96
N VAL A 114 -3.74 17.79 15.01
CA VAL A 114 -2.34 17.63 15.39
C VAL A 114 -1.41 17.75 14.19
N GLY A 115 -1.91 17.46 12.98
CA GLY A 115 -1.13 17.42 11.74
C GLY A 115 -0.16 16.23 11.67
N GLY A 116 -0.47 15.14 12.37
CA GLY A 116 0.38 13.94 12.46
C GLY A 116 -0.42 12.67 12.73
N HIS A 117 0.27 11.54 12.74
CA HIS A 117 -0.35 10.23 12.99
C HIS A 117 -0.21 9.87 14.48
N VAL A 118 -1.33 9.84 15.19
CA VAL A 118 -1.41 9.48 16.61
C VAL A 118 -1.33 7.96 16.77
N LEU A 119 -0.43 7.47 17.63
CA LEU A 119 -0.27 6.04 17.88
C LEU A 119 -1.53 5.43 18.51
N LEU A 120 -1.91 4.25 18.03
CA LEU A 120 -3.14 3.55 18.44
C LEU A 120 -2.90 2.43 19.44
N GLN A 121 -1.73 1.77 19.38
CA GLN A 121 -1.49 0.54 20.13
C GLN A 121 -0.59 0.78 21.34
N PRO A 122 -1.10 0.68 22.59
CA PRO A 122 -0.29 0.86 23.80
C PRO A 122 0.73 -0.27 24.02
N ARG A 123 0.58 -1.41 23.34
CA ARG A 123 1.51 -2.56 23.41
C ARG A 123 2.52 -2.61 22.28
N LEU A 124 2.50 -1.66 21.39
CA LEU A 124 3.46 -1.52 20.30
C LEU A 124 4.45 -0.39 20.66
N LEU A 125 5.69 -0.75 20.93
CA LEU A 125 6.74 0.24 21.09
C LEU A 125 7.16 0.72 19.71
N VAL A 126 7.04 2.02 19.47
CA VAL A 126 7.51 2.69 18.26
C VAL A 126 8.74 3.52 18.61
N GLU A 127 9.83 3.29 17.91
CA GLU A 127 11.08 4.04 17.99
C GLU A 127 11.37 4.68 16.63
N VAL A 128 12.16 5.75 16.63
CA VAL A 128 12.72 6.33 15.41
C VAL A 128 14.24 6.25 15.50
N LEU A 129 14.86 5.59 14.50
CA LEU A 129 16.27 5.27 14.52
C LEU A 129 17.04 5.92 13.36
N ASP A 130 18.31 6.20 13.60
CA ASP A 130 19.27 6.56 12.56
C ASP A 130 19.72 5.34 11.72
N ALA A 131 20.60 5.58 10.76
CA ALA A 131 21.14 4.52 9.89
C ALA A 131 21.96 3.47 10.69
N GLU A 132 22.58 3.87 11.80
CA GLU A 132 23.37 3.02 12.69
C GLU A 132 22.50 2.28 13.72
N GLY A 133 21.19 2.50 13.73
CA GLY A 133 20.24 1.82 14.63
C GLY A 133 20.16 2.43 16.02
N ARG A 134 20.65 3.66 16.21
CA ARG A 134 20.54 4.42 17.47
C ARG A 134 19.26 5.23 17.46
N ALA A 135 18.62 5.36 18.62
CA ALA A 135 17.45 6.23 18.75
C ALA A 135 17.82 7.69 18.50
N VAL A 136 17.05 8.38 17.68
CA VAL A 136 17.21 9.82 17.43
C VAL A 136 16.50 10.65 18.53
N ALA A 137 16.79 11.93 18.62
CA ALA A 137 16.10 12.81 19.54
C ALA A 137 14.61 12.98 19.16
N ALA A 138 13.77 13.32 20.16
CA ALA A 138 12.36 13.58 19.90
C ALA A 138 12.19 14.72 18.89
N GLY A 139 11.37 14.48 17.86
CA GLY A 139 11.16 15.41 16.74
C GLY A 139 12.22 15.34 15.64
N GLU A 140 13.27 14.56 15.81
CA GLU A 140 14.25 14.28 14.76
C GLU A 140 13.74 13.15 13.85
N ARG A 141 13.99 13.29 12.54
CA ARG A 141 13.54 12.35 11.53
C ARG A 141 14.48 11.14 11.42
N GLY A 142 13.90 9.96 11.38
CA GLY A 142 14.62 8.70 11.16
C GLY A 142 13.69 7.61 10.65
N GLU A 143 14.18 6.37 10.62
CA GLU A 143 13.40 5.21 10.23
C GLU A 143 12.53 4.73 11.39
N ILE A 144 11.23 4.56 11.11
CA ILE A 144 10.27 4.02 12.07
C ILE A 144 10.57 2.55 12.31
N THR A 145 10.65 2.18 13.56
CA THR A 145 10.97 0.84 14.02
C THR A 145 9.96 0.41 15.07
N VAL A 146 9.51 -0.82 15.00
CA VAL A 146 8.46 -1.32 15.90
C VAL A 146 8.90 -2.56 16.67
N THR A 147 8.44 -2.66 17.92
CA THR A 147 8.65 -3.82 18.79
C THR A 147 7.33 -4.21 19.44
N GLY A 148 6.97 -5.49 19.40
CA GLY A 148 5.76 -6.02 20.03
C GLY A 148 4.51 -5.93 19.14
N GLY A 149 3.39 -5.49 19.72
CA GLY A 149 2.07 -5.47 19.08
C GLY A 149 1.17 -6.63 19.48
N PHE A 150 0.07 -6.82 18.74
CA PHE A 150 -0.92 -7.87 19.03
C PHE A 150 -0.63 -9.21 18.36
N ASN A 151 0.31 -9.26 17.42
CA ASN A 151 0.62 -10.48 16.69
C ASN A 151 1.64 -11.35 17.44
N PHE A 152 1.15 -12.17 18.35
CA PHE A 152 1.99 -13.08 19.15
C PHE A 152 2.62 -14.21 18.34
N CYS A 153 2.14 -14.49 17.14
CA CYS A 153 2.74 -15.48 16.24
C CYS A 153 3.99 -14.95 15.52
N LEU A 154 4.17 -13.63 15.52
CA LEU A 154 5.33 -12.96 14.92
C LEU A 154 5.90 -11.97 15.95
N PRO A 155 6.74 -12.44 16.89
CA PRO A 155 7.33 -11.58 17.91
C PRO A 155 8.39 -10.69 17.26
N LEU A 156 8.05 -9.43 17.04
CA LEU A 156 8.97 -8.44 16.47
C LEU A 156 9.79 -7.77 17.55
N LEU A 157 11.09 -7.64 17.32
CA LEU A 157 12.02 -6.89 18.13
C LEU A 157 12.79 -5.91 17.25
N ARG A 158 12.54 -4.60 17.42
CA ARG A 158 13.15 -3.51 16.65
C ARG A 158 13.09 -3.75 15.12
N TYR A 159 11.90 -4.14 14.65
CA TYR A 159 11.64 -4.36 13.23
C TYR A 159 11.66 -3.03 12.49
N ARG A 160 12.61 -2.88 11.58
CA ARG A 160 12.76 -1.68 10.74
C ARG A 160 11.75 -1.73 9.61
N THR A 161 10.79 -0.80 9.61
CA THR A 161 9.66 -0.82 8.68
C THR A 161 10.04 -0.38 7.25
N GLY A 162 11.09 0.39 7.12
CA GLY A 162 11.45 1.09 5.89
C GLY A 162 10.68 2.40 5.69
N ASP A 163 9.78 2.75 6.62
CA ASP A 163 9.06 4.01 6.61
C ASP A 163 9.77 5.03 7.53
N PHE A 164 9.59 6.31 7.24
CA PHE A 164 10.32 7.38 7.92
C PHE A 164 9.35 8.39 8.52
N GLY A 165 9.76 9.00 9.63
CA GLY A 165 9.01 10.03 10.32
C GLY A 165 9.77 10.57 11.50
N ALA A 166 9.18 11.49 12.25
CA ALA A 166 9.69 11.99 13.51
C ALA A 166 8.69 11.70 14.63
N LEU A 167 9.13 11.14 15.75
CA LEU A 167 8.27 10.84 16.89
C LEU A 167 8.31 12.00 17.89
N VAL A 168 7.14 12.52 18.24
CA VAL A 168 6.99 13.60 19.24
C VAL A 168 6.00 13.19 20.33
N ALA A 169 6.10 13.82 21.48
CA ALA A 169 5.10 13.68 22.53
C ALA A 169 3.78 14.31 22.09
N GLY A 170 2.67 13.61 22.26
CA GLY A 170 1.32 14.14 22.09
C GLY A 170 0.60 14.24 23.43
N ALA A 171 -0.60 14.81 23.44
CA ALA A 171 -1.39 14.99 24.67
C ALA A 171 -1.87 13.65 25.25
N GLU A 172 -2.30 12.74 24.41
CA GLU A 172 -2.85 11.42 24.81
C GLU A 172 -1.91 10.27 24.47
N ALA A 173 -1.28 10.34 23.31
CA ALA A 173 -0.34 9.33 22.80
C ALA A 173 0.75 10.00 21.95
N PRO A 174 1.92 9.35 21.76
CA PRO A 174 2.95 9.87 20.86
C PRO A 174 2.40 10.02 19.43
N VAL A 175 2.99 10.96 18.69
CA VAL A 175 2.58 11.33 17.33
C VAL A 175 3.75 11.15 16.38
N ILE A 176 3.51 10.49 15.25
CA ILE A 176 4.45 10.42 14.14
C ILE A 176 4.18 11.62 13.22
N MET A 177 5.14 12.52 13.16
CA MET A 177 5.12 13.69 12.28
C MET A 177 5.81 13.37 10.96
N GLY A 178 5.27 13.92 9.85
CA GLY A 178 5.90 13.79 8.55
C GLY A 178 6.11 12.34 8.11
N LEU A 179 5.15 11.46 8.44
CA LEU A 179 5.17 10.07 8.00
C LEU A 179 5.34 10.00 6.48
N CYS A 180 6.35 9.28 6.06
CA CYS A 180 6.63 9.03 4.68
C CYS A 180 6.91 7.53 4.53
N GLY A 181 5.99 6.82 3.92
CA GLY A 181 6.15 5.41 3.58
C GLY A 181 7.14 5.24 2.43
N ARG A 182 7.35 4.02 2.01
CA ARG A 182 7.97 3.73 0.72
C ARG A 182 7.12 4.41 -0.34
N GLN A 183 7.69 5.36 -1.05
CA GLN A 183 6.94 6.05 -2.11
C GLN A 183 6.46 5.01 -3.13
N PRO A 184 5.16 4.97 -3.45
CA PRO A 184 4.69 4.08 -4.50
C PRO A 184 5.37 4.48 -5.81
N VAL A 185 5.97 3.49 -6.45
CA VAL A 185 6.63 3.66 -7.74
C VAL A 185 5.65 3.28 -8.84
N ARG A 186 5.47 4.16 -9.80
CA ARG A 186 4.72 3.88 -11.03
C ARG A 186 5.69 3.56 -12.16
N PHE A 187 5.27 2.63 -12.98
CA PHE A 187 5.96 2.21 -14.19
C PHE A 187 5.17 2.63 -15.41
N ARG A 188 5.84 2.79 -16.55
CA ARG A 188 5.17 3.00 -17.83
C ARG A 188 5.09 1.69 -18.59
N SER A 189 3.88 1.29 -18.95
CA SER A 189 3.66 0.10 -19.79
C SER A 189 4.17 0.29 -21.21
N GLY A 190 4.30 -0.78 -21.99
CA GLY A 190 4.62 -0.74 -23.42
C GLY A 190 3.64 0.09 -24.25
N THR A 191 2.41 0.29 -23.78
CA THR A 191 1.39 1.16 -24.41
C THR A 191 1.39 2.60 -23.87
N GLY A 192 2.32 2.94 -22.97
CA GLY A 192 2.43 4.27 -22.38
C GLY A 192 1.47 4.55 -21.22
N GLN A 193 0.70 3.57 -20.75
CA GLN A 193 -0.15 3.69 -19.56
C GLN A 193 0.68 3.63 -18.28
N TRP A 194 0.23 4.35 -17.24
CA TRP A 194 0.81 4.23 -15.92
C TRP A 194 0.30 2.98 -15.20
N LEU A 195 1.23 2.17 -14.73
CA LEU A 195 1.03 1.01 -13.87
C LEU A 195 1.52 1.34 -12.47
N ASN A 196 0.91 0.81 -11.44
CA ASN A 196 1.50 0.89 -10.11
C ASN A 196 2.39 -0.34 -9.82
N ASN A 197 3.21 -0.25 -8.79
CA ASN A 197 4.07 -1.36 -8.38
C ASN A 197 3.28 -2.59 -7.90
N ILE A 198 2.01 -2.43 -7.55
CA ILE A 198 1.13 -3.53 -7.14
C ILE A 198 0.79 -4.41 -8.35
N ASP A 199 0.56 -3.80 -9.53
CA ASP A 199 0.33 -4.56 -10.77
C ASP A 199 1.53 -5.46 -11.08
N VAL A 200 2.75 -4.95 -10.87
CA VAL A 200 4.00 -5.71 -11.03
C VAL A 200 4.09 -6.83 -10.00
N SER A 201 3.78 -6.54 -8.72
CA SER A 201 3.76 -7.57 -7.67
C SER A 201 2.79 -8.70 -8.00
N HIS A 202 1.61 -8.36 -8.51
CA HIS A 202 0.61 -9.36 -8.90
C HIS A 202 1.05 -10.20 -10.09
N ALA A 203 1.66 -9.57 -11.10
CA ALA A 203 2.18 -10.31 -12.25
C ALA A 203 3.25 -11.32 -11.82
N LEU A 204 4.16 -10.91 -10.95
CA LEU A 204 5.24 -11.77 -10.44
C LEU A 204 4.78 -12.75 -9.35
N GLY A 205 3.60 -12.57 -8.76
CA GLY A 205 3.11 -13.40 -7.66
C GLY A 205 2.93 -14.89 -7.98
N GLY A 206 2.85 -15.25 -9.26
CA GLY A 206 2.84 -16.65 -9.72
C GLY A 206 4.23 -17.27 -9.91
N VAL A 207 5.30 -16.50 -9.72
CA VAL A 207 6.69 -16.96 -9.83
C VAL A 207 7.30 -17.03 -8.43
N ALA A 208 7.90 -18.17 -8.07
CA ALA A 208 8.41 -18.40 -6.71
C ALA A 208 9.72 -17.61 -6.44
N LEU A 209 9.61 -16.28 -6.48
CA LEU A 209 10.71 -15.36 -6.19
C LEU A 209 10.68 -14.98 -4.71
N SER A 210 11.80 -15.17 -4.01
CA SER A 210 11.92 -14.75 -2.61
C SER A 210 12.38 -13.28 -2.50
N ARG A 211 13.21 -12.83 -3.44
CA ARG A 211 13.75 -11.47 -3.47
C ARG A 211 14.07 -11.01 -4.88
N TYR A 212 13.48 -9.88 -5.28
CA TYR A 212 13.74 -9.25 -6.57
C TYR A 212 13.66 -7.73 -6.47
N SER A 213 14.19 -7.03 -7.47
CA SER A 213 13.92 -5.63 -7.72
C SER A 213 13.62 -5.39 -9.19
N LEU A 214 12.73 -4.43 -9.46
CA LEU A 214 12.44 -3.94 -10.80
C LEU A 214 12.69 -2.43 -10.85
N HIS A 215 13.53 -2.02 -11.79
CA HIS A 215 13.84 -0.62 -12.06
C HIS A 215 13.46 -0.26 -13.49
N GLN A 216 12.83 0.89 -13.70
CA GLN A 216 12.57 1.42 -15.02
C GLN A 216 13.43 2.66 -15.26
N GLN A 217 14.25 2.61 -16.31
CA GLN A 217 15.17 3.67 -16.70
C GLN A 217 14.42 4.83 -17.37
N ALA A 218 15.08 5.98 -17.50
CA ALA A 218 14.50 7.18 -18.11
C ALA A 218 14.08 6.99 -19.57
N ASP A 219 14.68 6.06 -20.30
CA ASP A 219 14.33 5.67 -21.68
C ASP A 219 13.19 4.64 -21.76
N GLY A 220 12.70 4.18 -20.62
CA GLY A 220 11.65 3.19 -20.51
C GLY A 220 12.14 1.74 -20.43
N ALA A 221 13.44 1.47 -20.65
CA ALA A 221 14.00 0.12 -20.47
C ALA A 221 13.88 -0.35 -19.02
N LEU A 222 13.73 -1.66 -18.82
CA LEU A 222 13.55 -2.26 -17.51
C LEU A 222 14.77 -3.10 -17.12
N ALA A 223 15.11 -3.06 -15.84
CA ALA A 223 16.11 -3.92 -15.24
C ALA A 223 15.46 -4.74 -14.11
N LEU A 224 15.34 -6.04 -14.32
CA LEU A 224 14.87 -7.00 -13.32
C LEU A 224 16.08 -7.65 -12.66
N SER A 225 16.21 -7.49 -11.35
CA SER A 225 17.27 -8.18 -10.59
C SER A 225 16.66 -9.27 -9.71
N LEU A 226 17.22 -10.47 -9.76
CA LEU A 226 16.76 -11.65 -9.05
C LEU A 226 17.82 -12.11 -8.04
N ALA A 227 17.39 -12.76 -6.96
CA ALA A 227 18.31 -13.42 -6.05
C ALA A 227 19.19 -14.44 -6.81
N PRO A 228 20.49 -14.60 -6.43
CA PRO A 228 21.41 -15.46 -7.21
C PRO A 228 20.93 -16.90 -7.41
N GLY A 229 20.24 -17.47 -6.42
CA GLY A 229 19.65 -18.82 -6.50
C GLY A 229 18.39 -18.92 -7.36
N GLU A 230 17.84 -17.79 -7.83
CA GLU A 230 16.55 -17.71 -8.56
C GLU A 230 16.73 -17.33 -10.03
N MET A 231 17.96 -17.21 -10.51
CA MET A 231 18.23 -16.87 -11.92
C MET A 231 17.61 -17.87 -12.92
N ALA A 232 17.39 -19.11 -12.51
CA ALA A 232 16.69 -20.11 -13.31
C ALA A 232 15.20 -19.74 -13.55
N LEU A 233 14.62 -18.87 -12.71
CA LEU A 233 13.22 -18.39 -12.84
C LEU A 233 13.10 -17.15 -13.75
N ALA A 234 14.19 -16.65 -14.30
CA ALA A 234 14.20 -15.44 -15.14
C ALA A 234 13.21 -15.52 -16.30
N ALA A 235 13.18 -16.64 -17.03
CA ALA A 235 12.25 -16.81 -18.14
C ALA A 235 10.78 -16.73 -17.71
N SER A 236 10.43 -17.34 -16.58
CA SER A 236 9.07 -17.28 -16.01
C SER A 236 8.71 -15.88 -15.55
N ALA A 237 9.66 -15.15 -14.93
CA ALA A 237 9.46 -13.78 -14.49
C ALA A 237 9.26 -12.83 -15.69
N LEU A 238 10.06 -12.97 -16.75
CA LEU A 238 9.88 -12.20 -17.99
C LEU A 238 8.53 -12.46 -18.64
N ALA A 239 8.13 -13.73 -18.75
CA ALA A 239 6.80 -14.11 -19.27
C ALA A 239 5.65 -13.51 -18.44
N ALA A 240 5.80 -13.44 -17.13
CA ALA A 240 4.83 -12.82 -16.23
C ALA A 240 4.73 -11.30 -16.40
N LEU A 241 5.83 -10.61 -16.71
CA LEU A 241 5.89 -9.17 -16.91
C LEU A 241 5.46 -8.73 -18.33
N GLN A 242 5.55 -9.60 -19.30
CA GLN A 242 5.22 -9.29 -20.71
C GLN A 242 3.82 -8.69 -20.91
N PRO A 243 2.73 -9.15 -20.24
CA PRO A 243 1.41 -8.54 -20.38
C PRO A 243 1.34 -7.07 -19.93
N LEU A 244 2.23 -6.66 -19.02
CA LEU A 244 2.29 -5.29 -18.50
C LEU A 244 3.14 -4.38 -19.38
N PHE A 245 4.29 -4.89 -19.85
CA PHE A 245 5.31 -4.08 -20.50
C PHE A 245 5.43 -4.31 -22.02
N GLY A 246 4.75 -5.34 -22.54
CA GLY A 246 4.81 -5.66 -23.97
C GLY A 246 6.23 -6.02 -24.42
N ASP A 247 6.67 -5.42 -25.53
CA ASP A 247 8.00 -5.66 -26.12
C ASP A 247 9.09 -4.73 -25.53
N GLN A 248 8.83 -4.02 -24.41
CA GLN A 248 9.87 -3.24 -23.77
C GLN A 248 11.03 -4.15 -23.33
N PRO A 249 12.29 -3.75 -23.57
CA PRO A 249 13.43 -4.55 -23.19
C PRO A 249 13.53 -4.64 -21.66
N ILE A 250 13.64 -5.88 -21.15
CA ILE A 250 13.86 -6.16 -19.73
C ILE A 250 15.20 -6.88 -19.59
N ALA A 251 16.21 -6.19 -19.08
CA ALA A 251 17.50 -6.80 -18.74
C ALA A 251 17.39 -7.55 -17.41
N VAL A 252 17.97 -8.76 -17.33
CA VAL A 252 17.97 -9.54 -16.09
C VAL A 252 19.36 -9.56 -15.49
N HIS A 253 19.44 -9.28 -14.18
CA HIS A 253 20.66 -9.21 -13.40
C HIS A 253 20.56 -10.06 -12.12
N GLY A 254 21.71 -10.44 -11.55
CA GLY A 254 21.77 -11.04 -10.21
C GLY A 254 21.83 -9.94 -9.13
N LEU A 255 20.99 -10.05 -8.09
CA LEU A 255 21.11 -9.23 -6.88
C LEU A 255 22.37 -9.64 -6.11
N ARG A 256 23.12 -8.67 -5.58
CA ARG A 256 24.21 -8.95 -4.64
C ARG A 256 23.62 -9.33 -3.28
N ALA A 257 24.33 -10.20 -2.55
CA ALA A 257 23.84 -10.68 -1.25
C ALA A 257 23.61 -9.54 -0.25
N ASP A 258 24.47 -8.53 -0.28
CA ASP A 258 24.51 -7.40 0.65
C ASP A 258 23.69 -6.18 0.18
N ASP A 259 23.13 -6.23 -1.03
CA ASP A 259 22.31 -5.12 -1.54
C ASP A 259 21.00 -5.03 -0.75
N LYS A 260 20.79 -3.91 -0.07
CA LYS A 260 19.46 -3.51 0.42
C LYS A 260 18.64 -3.13 -0.81
N ALA A 261 18.15 -4.12 -1.55
CA ALA A 261 17.46 -3.88 -2.80
C ALA A 261 16.14 -3.12 -2.54
N VAL A 262 16.03 -1.92 -3.10
CA VAL A 262 14.76 -1.24 -3.26
C VAL A 262 13.96 -2.06 -4.27
N GLN A 263 12.83 -2.61 -3.84
CA GLN A 263 12.06 -3.55 -4.66
C GLN A 263 11.57 -2.92 -5.97
N TYR A 264 11.18 -1.66 -5.93
CA TYR A 264 10.69 -0.91 -7.08
C TYR A 264 11.32 0.47 -7.15
N SER A 265 11.77 0.86 -8.33
CA SER A 265 12.30 2.20 -8.60
C SER A 265 12.11 2.59 -10.06
N SER A 266 12.08 3.89 -10.34
CA SER A 266 11.97 4.39 -11.71
C SER A 266 12.61 5.77 -11.82
N ASP A 267 13.28 6.01 -12.94
CA ASP A 267 13.87 7.31 -13.30
C ASP A 267 12.92 8.16 -14.15
N LEU A 268 11.72 7.65 -14.46
CA LEU A 268 10.75 8.38 -15.26
C LEU A 268 10.21 9.60 -14.51
N ALA A 269 10.12 10.72 -15.19
CA ALA A 269 9.44 11.92 -14.68
C ALA A 269 7.97 11.57 -14.35
N GLY A 270 7.53 11.83 -13.09
CA GLY A 270 6.20 11.48 -12.62
C GLY A 270 6.01 10.02 -12.18
N ALA A 271 7.08 9.24 -12.08
CA ALA A 271 7.02 7.86 -11.55
C ALA A 271 6.74 7.81 -10.04
N LEU A 272 7.03 8.87 -9.30
CA LEU A 272 6.63 9.03 -7.90
C LEU A 272 5.26 9.70 -7.87
N ALA A 273 4.30 9.03 -7.27
CA ALA A 273 2.91 9.49 -7.19
C ALA A 273 2.71 10.48 -6.04
#